data_72de2c2d603bcb612d7059ba02b3eb53
#
_entry.id   72de2c2d603bcb612d7059ba02b3eb53
#
_cell.length_a   1.000
_cell.length_b   1.000
_cell.length_c   1.000
_cell.angle_alpha   90.00
_cell.angle_beta   90.00
_cell.angle_gamma   90.00
#
_symmetry.space_group_name_H-M   'P 1'
#
loop_
_entity.id
_entity.type
_entity.pdbx_description
1 polymer ?
#
loop_
_entity_poly.entity_id
_entity_poly.type
_entity_poly.pdbx_seq_one_letter_code
_entity_poly.pdbx_strand_id
1 'polypeptide(L)'
;MREMGHGDRLVISDINFPAHSNHNRVHRLDGLDMATVMRAVLSAFPLDSFVPVAVHRMEIDDSPDEINEANQEVFDVIKEVSGDHWTIGSFERQQFYKESKNTYAFITTSERRPFCNFILTKGVIKPDGTVWILDK
;
A
#
# COMPACT_ATOMS: atom_id res chain seq x y z
N MET A 1 3.70 -11.56 -4.27
CA MET A 1 4.54 -10.41 -4.65
C MET A 1 5.53 -10.71 -5.75
N ARG A 2 6.17 -11.86 -5.70
CA ARG A 2 7.19 -12.21 -6.70
C ARG A 2 6.64 -12.32 -8.13
N GLU A 3 5.40 -12.76 -8.26
CA GLU A 3 4.73 -12.91 -9.56
C GLU A 3 4.25 -11.58 -10.15
N MET A 4 4.23 -10.51 -9.33
CA MET A 4 3.82 -9.19 -9.79
C MET A 4 4.91 -8.53 -10.62
N GLY A 5 4.50 -7.86 -11.69
CA GLY A 5 5.40 -7.09 -12.54
C GLY A 5 5.38 -5.60 -12.26
N HIS A 6 6.17 -4.87 -13.03
CA HIS A 6 6.23 -3.41 -12.96
C HIS A 6 4.85 -2.81 -13.23
N GLY A 7 4.41 -1.93 -12.35
CA GLY A 7 3.12 -1.26 -12.47
C GLY A 7 1.95 -2.01 -11.86
N ASP A 8 2.13 -3.28 -11.49
CA ASP A 8 1.10 -4.01 -10.77
C ASP A 8 0.90 -3.40 -9.38
N ARG A 9 -0.34 -3.43 -8.91
CA ARG A 9 -0.70 -2.81 -7.64
C ARG A 9 -1.15 -3.85 -6.64
N LEU A 10 -0.85 -3.59 -5.36
CA LEU A 10 -1.18 -4.45 -4.23
C LEU A 10 -1.95 -3.62 -3.19
N VAL A 11 -3.09 -4.15 -2.74
CA VAL A 11 -3.84 -3.56 -1.62
C VAL A 11 -3.41 -4.24 -0.32
N ILE A 12 -3.16 -3.44 0.71
CA ILE A 12 -2.98 -3.93 2.07
C ILE A 12 -4.07 -3.28 2.91
N SER A 13 -4.94 -4.11 3.51
CA SER A 13 -6.18 -3.63 4.11
C SER A 13 -6.28 -3.93 5.60
N ASP A 14 -7.07 -3.09 6.30
CA ASP A 14 -7.42 -3.32 7.70
C ASP A 14 -8.50 -4.40 7.84
N ILE A 15 -8.87 -4.72 9.09
CA ILE A 15 -9.81 -5.82 9.39
C ILE A 15 -11.23 -5.54 8.87
N ASN A 16 -11.57 -4.28 8.65
CA ASN A 16 -12.94 -3.86 8.26
C ASN A 16 -13.14 -3.77 6.75
N PHE A 17 -12.07 -3.86 5.97
CA PHE A 17 -12.18 -3.68 4.52
C PHE A 17 -12.83 -4.92 3.87
N PRO A 18 -13.78 -4.72 2.96
CA PRO A 18 -14.47 -5.84 2.30
C PRO A 18 -13.62 -6.47 1.18
N ALA A 19 -12.50 -7.09 1.53
CA ALA A 19 -11.53 -7.60 0.57
C ALA A 19 -12.09 -8.71 -0.32
N HIS A 20 -12.70 -9.72 0.30
CA HIS A 20 -13.24 -10.86 -0.44
C HIS A 20 -14.42 -10.47 -1.34
N SER A 21 -15.16 -9.42 -0.98
CA SER A 21 -16.26 -8.91 -1.81
C SER A 21 -15.76 -8.16 -3.05
N ASN A 22 -14.52 -7.68 -3.02
CA ASN A 22 -13.96 -6.82 -4.06
C ASN A 22 -12.90 -7.49 -4.92
N HIS A 23 -12.38 -8.65 -4.52
CA HIS A 23 -11.28 -9.27 -5.26
C HIS A 23 -11.25 -10.79 -5.07
N ASN A 24 -10.73 -11.49 -6.08
CA ASN A 24 -10.60 -12.96 -6.07
C ASN A 24 -9.26 -13.42 -5.49
N ARG A 25 -8.25 -12.56 -5.50
CA ARG A 25 -6.89 -12.90 -5.07
C ARG A 25 -6.59 -12.20 -3.76
N VAL A 26 -7.01 -12.84 -2.67
CA VAL A 26 -6.89 -12.29 -1.32
C VAL A 26 -6.03 -13.22 -0.46
N HIS A 27 -4.97 -12.67 0.12
CA HIS A 27 -4.07 -13.36 1.04
C HIS A 27 -4.28 -12.82 2.45
N ARG A 28 -4.50 -13.69 3.41
CA ARG A 28 -4.80 -13.31 4.79
C ARG A 28 -3.56 -13.41 5.66
N LEU A 29 -3.25 -12.35 6.39
CA LEU A 29 -2.21 -12.34 7.42
C LEU A 29 -2.87 -12.01 8.76
N ASP A 30 -3.63 -12.97 9.27
CA ASP A 30 -4.38 -12.83 10.52
C ASP A 30 -3.42 -12.71 11.72
N GLY A 31 -3.81 -11.90 12.69
CA GLY A 31 -3.04 -11.69 13.91
C GLY A 31 -1.95 -10.63 13.82
N LEU A 32 -1.74 -10.04 12.65
CA LEU A 32 -0.71 -9.02 12.45
C LEU A 32 -1.35 -7.66 12.20
N ASP A 33 -0.76 -6.61 12.76
CA ASP A 33 -1.20 -5.24 12.51
C ASP A 33 -0.64 -4.70 11.20
N MET A 34 -1.12 -3.51 10.80
CA MET A 34 -0.74 -2.91 9.53
C MET A 34 0.75 -2.58 9.46
N ALA A 35 1.32 -2.00 10.50
CA ALA A 35 2.73 -1.61 10.49
C ALA A 35 3.64 -2.82 10.31
N THR A 36 3.35 -3.93 10.99
CA THR A 36 4.10 -5.18 10.88
C THR A 36 4.04 -5.75 9.46
N VAL A 37 2.84 -5.82 8.89
CA VAL A 37 2.63 -6.33 7.53
C VAL A 37 3.30 -5.40 6.49
N MET A 38 3.12 -4.09 6.65
CA MET A 38 3.69 -3.13 5.73
C MET A 38 5.22 -3.21 5.71
N ARG A 39 5.85 -3.35 6.88
CA ARG A 39 7.30 -3.51 6.97
C ARG A 39 7.77 -4.77 6.23
N ALA A 40 7.08 -5.87 6.42
CA ALA A 40 7.42 -7.13 5.77
C ALA A 40 7.24 -7.03 4.25
N VAL A 41 6.14 -6.45 3.79
CA VAL A 41 5.86 -6.27 2.36
C VAL A 41 6.91 -5.38 1.72
N LEU A 42 7.16 -4.20 2.28
CA LEU A 42 8.09 -3.23 1.69
C LEU A 42 9.54 -3.73 1.68
N SER A 43 9.89 -4.69 2.54
CA SER A 43 11.23 -5.29 2.51
C SER A 43 11.49 -6.08 1.22
N ALA A 44 10.43 -6.47 0.50
CA ALA A 44 10.50 -7.26 -0.74
C ALA A 44 9.72 -6.65 -1.89
N PHE A 45 9.13 -5.47 -1.70
CA PHE A 45 8.27 -4.81 -2.69
C PHE A 45 8.84 -3.43 -3.00
N PRO A 46 9.52 -3.26 -4.15
CA PRO A 46 10.02 -1.95 -4.54
C PRO A 46 8.85 -1.05 -4.93
N LEU A 47 8.85 0.18 -4.45
CA LEU A 47 7.85 1.18 -4.86
C LEU A 47 8.23 1.77 -6.21
N ASP A 48 7.22 2.11 -7.01
CA ASP A 48 7.43 2.57 -8.38
C ASP A 48 7.69 4.07 -8.44
N SER A 49 8.86 4.45 -8.94
CA SER A 49 9.21 5.87 -9.19
C SER A 49 8.75 6.37 -10.55
N PHE A 50 8.21 5.50 -11.41
CA PHE A 50 7.78 5.84 -12.76
C PHE A 50 6.40 6.48 -12.78
N VAL A 51 5.66 6.37 -11.68
CA VAL A 51 4.35 7.03 -11.50
C VAL A 51 4.48 8.20 -10.54
N PRO A 52 3.59 9.21 -10.61
CA PRO A 52 3.65 10.36 -9.70
C PRO A 52 3.47 9.98 -8.23
N VAL A 53 2.65 8.97 -7.94
CA VAL A 53 2.33 8.53 -6.59
C VAL A 53 2.33 7.00 -6.56
N ALA A 54 3.25 6.41 -5.80
CA ALA A 54 3.37 4.96 -5.68
C ALA A 54 2.59 4.37 -4.51
N VAL A 55 2.17 5.20 -3.56
CA VAL A 55 1.41 4.79 -2.39
C VAL A 55 0.17 5.68 -2.28
N HIS A 56 -1.00 5.05 -2.28
CA HIS A 56 -2.25 5.75 -2.03
C HIS A 56 -2.89 5.20 -0.76
N ARG A 57 -3.36 6.09 0.11
CA ARG A 57 -4.13 5.71 1.29
C ARG A 57 -5.61 6.02 1.13
N MET A 58 -6.46 5.37 1.90
CA MET A 58 -7.86 5.74 2.01
C MET A 58 -7.99 6.96 2.92
N GLU A 59 -8.73 7.98 2.47
CA GLU A 59 -8.99 9.19 3.26
C GLU A 59 -9.91 8.89 4.44
N ILE A 60 -9.67 9.60 5.55
CA ILE A 60 -10.53 9.52 6.73
C ILE A 60 -11.71 10.47 6.49
N ASP A 61 -12.92 9.92 6.50
CA ASP A 61 -14.17 10.69 6.27
C ASP A 61 -14.06 11.62 5.04
N ASP A 62 -13.42 11.09 3.98
CA ASP A 62 -13.21 11.80 2.71
C ASP A 62 -12.42 13.11 2.86
N SER A 63 -11.56 13.20 3.87
CA SER A 63 -10.70 14.34 4.12
C SER A 63 -9.25 14.01 3.78
N PRO A 64 -8.66 14.61 2.72
CA PRO A 64 -7.28 14.29 2.33
C PRO A 64 -6.22 14.80 3.29
N ASP A 65 -6.55 15.74 4.17
CA ASP A 65 -5.60 16.35 5.11
C ASP A 65 -5.59 15.67 6.47
N GLU A 66 -6.53 14.78 6.73
CA GLU A 66 -6.68 14.13 8.03
C GLU A 66 -5.98 12.77 8.03
N ILE A 67 -5.19 12.52 9.08
CA ILE A 67 -4.54 11.21 9.30
C ILE A 67 -4.74 10.79 10.75
N ASN A 68 -4.74 9.48 10.97
CA ASN A 68 -4.77 8.92 12.33
C ASN A 68 -3.41 8.33 12.70
N GLU A 69 -3.30 7.84 13.92
CA GLU A 69 -2.06 7.24 14.43
C GLU A 69 -1.62 6.04 13.59
N ALA A 70 -2.56 5.21 13.14
CA ALA A 70 -2.26 4.05 12.32
C ALA A 70 -1.68 4.46 10.96
N ASN A 71 -2.22 5.51 10.35
CA ASN A 71 -1.66 6.06 9.11
C ASN A 71 -0.24 6.56 9.33
N GLN A 72 0.00 7.28 10.41
CA GLN A 72 1.33 7.82 10.71
C GLN A 72 2.36 6.71 10.91
N GLU A 73 1.99 5.63 11.58
CA GLU A 73 2.89 4.47 11.72
C GLU A 73 3.31 3.91 10.38
N VAL A 74 2.38 3.82 9.42
CA VAL A 74 2.68 3.34 8.07
C VAL A 74 3.59 4.32 7.32
N PHE A 75 3.35 5.63 7.45
CA PHE A 75 4.22 6.62 6.83
C PHE A 75 5.65 6.51 7.36
N ASP A 76 5.81 6.28 8.66
CA ASP A 76 7.12 6.08 9.28
C ASP A 76 7.79 4.80 8.78
N VAL A 77 7.04 3.72 8.59
CA VAL A 77 7.57 2.47 8.03
C VAL A 77 8.02 2.66 6.58
N ILE A 78 7.25 3.36 5.76
CA ILE A 78 7.62 3.63 4.37
C ILE A 78 8.94 4.39 4.34
N LYS A 79 9.08 5.43 5.16
CA LYS A 79 10.30 6.22 5.24
C LYS A 79 11.49 5.39 5.70
N GLU A 80 11.30 4.55 6.71
CA GLU A 80 12.36 3.71 7.25
C GLU A 80 12.84 2.64 6.26
N VAL A 81 11.90 1.97 5.58
CA VAL A 81 12.21 0.82 4.73
C VAL A 81 12.51 1.23 3.29
N SER A 82 11.75 2.18 2.76
CA SER A 82 11.79 2.56 1.33
C SER A 82 12.45 3.92 1.05
N GLY A 83 12.72 4.72 2.09
CA GLY A 83 13.37 6.02 1.97
C GLY A 83 12.40 7.21 1.93
N ASP A 84 12.97 8.41 1.80
CA ASP A 84 12.24 9.68 1.98
C ASP A 84 11.62 10.26 0.71
N HIS A 85 11.83 9.64 -0.45
CA HIS A 85 11.46 10.24 -1.73
C HIS A 85 10.05 9.88 -2.20
N TRP A 86 9.26 9.22 -1.37
CA TRP A 86 7.95 8.74 -1.79
C TRP A 86 6.84 9.69 -1.39
N THR A 87 6.05 10.12 -2.38
CA THR A 87 4.84 10.90 -2.15
C THR A 87 3.70 9.95 -1.86
N ILE A 88 2.98 10.20 -0.76
CA ILE A 88 1.81 9.41 -0.39
C ILE A 88 0.57 10.21 -0.78
N GLY A 89 -0.18 9.70 -1.74
CA GLY A 89 -1.45 10.27 -2.16
C GLY A 89 -2.62 9.64 -1.42
N SER A 90 -3.81 10.08 -1.76
CA SER A 90 -5.01 9.55 -1.13
C SER A 90 -6.15 9.43 -2.14
N PHE A 91 -7.07 8.51 -1.85
CA PHE A 91 -8.36 8.40 -2.52
C PHE A 91 -9.45 8.53 -1.47
N GLU A 92 -10.55 9.20 -1.80
CA GLU A 92 -11.73 9.13 -0.95
C GLU A 92 -12.26 7.68 -0.95
N ARG A 93 -13.09 7.33 0.03
CA ARG A 93 -13.45 5.94 0.29
C ARG A 93 -14.02 5.21 -0.93
N GLN A 94 -14.95 5.81 -1.64
CA GLN A 94 -15.58 5.16 -2.80
C GLN A 94 -14.61 5.00 -3.96
N GLN A 95 -13.76 5.98 -4.19
CA GLN A 95 -12.71 5.89 -5.20
C GLN A 95 -11.70 4.80 -4.83
N PHE A 96 -11.36 4.68 -3.55
CA PHE A 96 -10.47 3.63 -3.07
C PHE A 96 -11.05 2.25 -3.36
N TYR A 97 -12.33 2.03 -3.08
CA TYR A 97 -12.99 0.76 -3.39
C TYR A 97 -12.95 0.46 -4.88
N LYS A 98 -13.22 1.44 -5.72
CA LYS A 98 -13.20 1.31 -7.15
C LYS A 98 -11.80 0.97 -7.67
N GLU A 99 -10.78 1.68 -7.20
CA GLU A 99 -9.38 1.42 -7.58
C GLU A 99 -8.90 0.07 -7.09
N SER A 100 -9.32 -0.36 -5.91
CA SER A 100 -8.89 -1.62 -5.33
C SER A 100 -9.30 -2.83 -6.17
N LYS A 101 -10.41 -2.76 -6.88
CA LYS A 101 -10.88 -3.84 -7.75
C LYS A 101 -9.95 -4.08 -8.94
N ASN A 102 -9.19 -3.09 -9.34
CA ASN A 102 -8.29 -3.15 -10.50
C ASN A 102 -6.83 -3.41 -10.09
N THR A 103 -6.63 -3.99 -8.92
CA THR A 103 -5.30 -4.35 -8.44
C THR A 103 -4.98 -5.82 -8.68
N TYR A 104 -3.70 -6.19 -8.56
CA TYR A 104 -3.27 -7.56 -8.74
C TYR A 104 -3.77 -8.48 -7.63
N ALA A 105 -3.67 -8.04 -6.39
CA ALA A 105 -4.03 -8.84 -5.22
C ALA A 105 -4.27 -7.98 -3.99
N PHE A 106 -4.83 -8.61 -2.96
CA PHE A 106 -5.02 -8.06 -1.63
C PHE A 106 -4.22 -8.85 -0.61
N ILE A 107 -3.68 -8.15 0.38
CA ILE A 107 -3.22 -8.72 1.63
C ILE A 107 -4.08 -8.12 2.73
N THR A 108 -4.81 -8.95 3.47
CA THR A 108 -5.61 -8.49 4.61
C THR A 108 -4.83 -8.65 5.90
N THR A 109 -5.04 -7.74 6.83
CA THR A 109 -4.40 -7.76 8.16
C THR A 109 -5.45 -7.80 9.26
N SER A 110 -5.02 -7.96 10.49
CA SER A 110 -5.89 -7.83 11.67
C SER A 110 -5.84 -6.43 12.29
N GLU A 111 -5.42 -5.42 11.53
CA GLU A 111 -5.41 -4.04 11.99
C GLU A 111 -6.84 -3.59 12.31
N ARG A 112 -7.09 -3.16 13.53
CA ARG A 112 -8.43 -2.76 14.01
C ARG A 112 -8.72 -1.29 13.82
N ARG A 113 -7.70 -0.46 13.75
CA ARG A 113 -7.88 0.99 13.59
C ARG A 113 -8.41 1.29 12.19
N PRO A 114 -9.45 2.11 12.06
CA PRO A 114 -10.13 2.30 10.78
C PRO A 114 -9.33 3.16 9.80
N PHE A 115 -9.73 3.13 8.55
CA PHE A 115 -9.13 3.89 7.46
C PHE A 115 -7.64 3.59 7.25
N CYS A 116 -7.21 2.39 7.63
CA CYS A 116 -5.82 1.96 7.47
C CYS A 116 -5.70 1.01 6.28
N ASN A 117 -5.90 1.56 5.09
CA ASN A 117 -5.90 0.81 3.84
C ASN A 117 -5.00 1.52 2.83
N PHE A 118 -4.20 0.74 2.10
CA PHE A 118 -3.18 1.28 1.20
C PHE A 118 -3.15 0.51 -0.11
N ILE A 119 -2.86 1.24 -1.19
CA ILE A 119 -2.58 0.66 -2.51
C ILE A 119 -1.14 1.01 -2.86
N LEU A 120 -0.33 -0.01 -3.10
CA LEU A 120 1.08 0.13 -3.48
C LEU A 120 1.25 -0.20 -4.96
N THR A 121 2.04 0.59 -5.67
CA THR A 121 2.41 0.31 -7.06
C THR A 121 3.83 -0.23 -7.10
N LYS A 122 4.01 -1.41 -7.71
CA LYS A 122 5.29 -2.10 -7.76
C LYS A 122 6.22 -1.47 -8.79
N GLY A 123 7.42 -1.17 -8.35
CA GLY A 123 8.47 -0.58 -9.17
C GLY A 123 9.41 -1.60 -9.78
N VAL A 124 10.59 -1.13 -10.17
CA VAL A 124 11.60 -1.88 -10.90
C VAL A 124 12.85 -2.05 -10.04
N ILE A 125 13.42 -3.25 -10.07
CA ILE A 125 14.72 -3.56 -9.48
C ILE A 125 15.77 -3.49 -10.58
N LYS A 126 16.85 -2.75 -10.35
CA LYS A 126 17.99 -2.70 -11.27
C LYS A 126 18.78 -4.00 -11.24
N PRO A 127 19.65 -4.26 -12.26
CA PRO A 127 20.50 -5.44 -12.27
C PRO A 127 21.40 -5.61 -11.03
N ASP A 128 21.76 -4.51 -10.36
CA ASP A 128 22.55 -4.54 -9.13
C ASP A 128 21.73 -4.84 -7.87
N GLY A 129 20.42 -5.05 -8.01
CA GLY A 129 19.54 -5.35 -6.89
C GLY A 129 18.93 -4.15 -6.18
N THR A 130 19.28 -2.92 -6.57
CA THR A 130 18.68 -1.71 -5.98
C THR A 130 17.42 -1.31 -6.71
N VAL A 131 16.55 -0.54 -6.01
CA VAL A 131 15.32 -0.02 -6.60
C VAL A 131 15.64 1.08 -7.60
N TRP A 132 15.01 1.03 -8.76
CA TRP A 132 15.19 2.06 -9.77
C TRP A 132 14.39 3.30 -9.40
N ILE A 133 15.10 4.36 -9.04
CA ILE A 133 14.51 5.66 -8.71
C ILE A 133 14.87 6.63 -9.83
N LEU A 134 13.84 7.18 -10.49
CA LEU A 134 14.05 8.17 -11.52
C LEU A 134 14.42 9.51 -10.89
N ASP A 135 15.42 10.16 -11.47
CA ASP A 135 15.75 11.54 -11.14
C ASP A 135 14.66 12.45 -11.74
N LYS A 136 14.08 13.30 -10.90
CA LYS A 136 13.03 14.24 -11.30
C LYS A 136 13.50 15.67 -11.15
#